data_10c37039a85315a6c7587a12022f24bb
#
_entry.id   10c37039a85315a6c7587a12022f24bb
#
_cell.length_a   1.000
_cell.length_b   1.000
_cell.length_c   1.000
_cell.angle_alpha   90.00
_cell.angle_beta   90.00
_cell.angle_gamma   90.00
#
_symmetry.space_group_name_H-M   'P 1'
#
loop_
_entity.id
_entity.type
_entity.pdbx_description
1 polymer ?
#
loop_
_entity_poly.entity_id
_entity_poly.type
_entity_poly.pdbx_seq_one_letter_code
_entity_poly.pdbx_strand_id
1 'polypeptide(L)'
;MLLLNFKPILQRYKKYGNFAILMINVLYIHGMGGGGDSRIPSILRDVFTSGPFSSHHIDVIVRTYDFDPETAHRQVCSWVEELRPRLIIGESLGAIHAIRIKGIPHLLISPALNAPYFLQFLSYLTWIPGVTWLFDRIYKPREGDRQVLHFTTSVLRKYKAHGDAALADSVLAGSENEFFAFIGTRDHYRRTGVVSIKAWQRHFGESFELYEGSHFTEEEHIHALVVPKILEMLDIK
;
A
#
# COMPACT_ATOMS: atom_id res chain seq x y z
N MET A 1 -3.32 -6.04 -47.95
CA MET A 1 -2.35 -5.09 -47.39
C MET A 1 -3.02 -3.71 -47.32
N LEU A 2 -3.75 -3.47 -46.22
CA LEU A 2 -4.51 -2.21 -46.01
C LEU A 2 -3.73 -1.39 -44.99
N LEU A 3 -3.00 -0.39 -45.47
CA LEU A 3 -2.37 0.66 -44.68
C LEU A 3 -3.47 1.62 -44.21
N LEU A 4 -3.95 1.43 -42.99
CA LEU A 4 -4.85 2.38 -42.33
C LEU A 4 -4.09 3.69 -42.05
N ASN A 5 -4.55 4.76 -42.70
CA ASN A 5 -3.97 6.09 -42.68
C ASN A 5 -4.32 6.79 -41.34
N PHE A 6 -3.41 6.78 -40.35
CA PHE A 6 -3.59 7.39 -39.02
C PHE A 6 -3.49 8.93 -38.99
N LYS A 7 -3.24 9.58 -40.11
CA LYS A 7 -3.10 11.05 -40.21
C LYS A 7 -4.34 11.87 -39.77
N PRO A 8 -5.61 11.46 -40.00
CA PRO A 8 -6.75 12.29 -39.59
C PRO A 8 -6.98 12.29 -38.05
N ILE A 9 -6.56 11.25 -37.33
CA ILE A 9 -6.76 11.16 -35.88
C ILE A 9 -5.79 12.12 -35.16
N LEU A 10 -4.54 12.17 -35.58
CA LEU A 10 -3.52 13.09 -35.02
C LEU A 10 -3.80 14.57 -35.30
N GLN A 11 -4.45 14.91 -36.43
CA GLN A 11 -4.83 16.30 -36.74
C GLN A 11 -6.02 16.79 -35.89
N ARG A 12 -6.93 15.90 -35.45
CA ARG A 12 -8.05 16.28 -34.58
C ARG A 12 -7.57 16.64 -33.17
N TYR A 13 -6.48 16.01 -32.69
CA TYR A 13 -5.88 16.32 -31.37
C TYR A 13 -5.08 17.64 -31.35
N LYS A 14 -4.58 18.13 -32.50
CA LYS A 14 -3.87 19.42 -32.59
C LYS A 14 -4.79 20.66 -32.54
N LYS A 15 -6.10 20.50 -32.68
CA LYS A 15 -7.06 21.61 -32.73
C LYS A 15 -7.64 21.99 -31.37
N TYR A 16 -7.45 21.14 -30.34
CA TYR A 16 -7.82 21.45 -28.95
C TYR A 16 -6.53 21.57 -28.16
N GLY A 17 -6.04 22.79 -28.01
CA GLY A 17 -4.81 23.15 -27.30
C GLY A 17 -4.89 23.01 -25.77
N ASN A 18 -5.53 21.96 -25.28
CA ASN A 18 -5.42 21.44 -23.93
C ASN A 18 -4.79 20.06 -24.05
N PHE A 19 -3.45 19.99 -23.95
CA PHE A 19 -2.83 18.77 -23.44
C PHE A 19 -3.42 18.57 -22.05
N ALA A 20 -4.38 17.67 -21.89
CA ALA A 20 -4.75 17.19 -20.59
C ALA A 20 -3.45 16.63 -19.98
N ILE A 21 -2.91 17.34 -19.02
CA ILE A 21 -1.75 16.88 -18.26
C ILE A 21 -2.17 15.53 -17.68
N LEU A 22 -1.53 14.45 -18.14
CA LEU A 22 -1.88 13.12 -17.70
C LEU A 22 -1.38 12.96 -16.25
N MET A 23 -2.29 13.06 -15.29
CA MET A 23 -1.97 12.82 -13.88
C MET A 23 -1.56 11.36 -13.68
N ILE A 24 -0.48 11.14 -12.96
CA ILE A 24 0.01 9.82 -12.57
C ILE A 24 -0.54 9.51 -11.19
N ASN A 25 -1.52 8.64 -11.12
CA ASN A 25 -2.11 8.24 -9.85
C ASN A 25 -1.23 7.20 -9.15
N VAL A 26 -0.93 7.45 -7.89
CA VAL A 26 -0.28 6.52 -6.95
C VAL A 26 -1.28 6.23 -5.83
N LEU A 27 -1.71 4.98 -5.70
CA LEU A 27 -2.64 4.58 -4.65
C LEU A 27 -1.86 4.19 -3.40
N TYR A 28 -2.11 4.88 -2.28
CA TYR A 28 -1.51 4.56 -0.99
C TYR A 28 -2.49 3.81 -0.09
N ILE A 29 -2.09 2.62 0.38
CA ILE A 29 -2.88 1.77 1.29
C ILE A 29 -2.20 1.79 2.66
N HIS A 30 -2.81 2.52 3.58
CA HIS A 30 -2.26 2.79 4.92
C HIS A 30 -2.20 1.54 5.81
N GLY A 31 -1.41 1.57 6.87
CA GLY A 31 -1.34 0.55 7.91
C GLY A 31 -2.59 0.54 8.81
N MET A 32 -2.65 -0.43 9.72
CA MET A 32 -3.74 -0.60 10.68
C MET A 32 -3.98 0.68 11.50
N GLY A 33 -5.21 1.17 11.52
CA GLY A 33 -5.61 2.39 12.21
C GLY A 33 -5.15 3.69 11.55
N GLY A 34 -4.59 3.61 10.32
CA GLY A 34 -4.31 4.76 9.47
C GLY A 34 -5.56 5.32 8.80
N GLY A 35 -5.39 6.22 7.86
CA GLY A 35 -6.47 6.84 7.10
C GLY A 35 -5.97 7.93 6.16
N GLY A 36 -6.88 8.73 5.63
CA GLY A 36 -6.62 9.78 4.66
C GLY A 36 -5.62 10.85 5.10
N ASP A 37 -5.47 11.04 6.40
CA ASP A 37 -4.55 11.98 7.05
C ASP A 37 -3.28 11.32 7.61
N SER A 38 -2.96 10.09 7.18
CA SER A 38 -1.73 9.41 7.59
C SER A 38 -0.48 10.22 7.19
N ARG A 39 0.56 10.15 8.03
CA ARG A 39 1.76 10.98 7.91
C ARG A 39 2.53 10.76 6.61
N ILE A 40 2.84 9.51 6.26
CA ILE A 40 3.65 9.21 5.07
C ILE A 40 2.99 9.72 3.79
N PRO A 41 1.71 9.41 3.49
CA PRO A 41 1.08 9.93 2.28
C PRO A 41 0.88 11.44 2.29
N SER A 42 0.79 12.08 3.46
CA SER A 42 0.77 13.55 3.54
C SER A 42 2.09 14.16 3.10
N ILE A 43 3.23 13.64 3.59
CA ILE A 43 4.56 14.06 3.14
C ILE A 43 4.75 13.83 1.65
N LEU A 44 4.36 12.66 1.14
CA LEU A 44 4.48 12.35 -0.30
C LEU A 44 3.63 13.30 -1.15
N ARG A 45 2.40 13.63 -0.71
CA ARG A 45 1.57 14.64 -1.40
C ARG A 45 2.26 15.99 -1.45
N ASP A 46 2.81 16.46 -0.35
CA ASP A 46 3.51 17.75 -0.29
C ASP A 46 4.71 17.77 -1.24
N VAL A 47 5.50 16.69 -1.28
CA VAL A 47 6.64 16.53 -2.19
C VAL A 47 6.23 16.61 -3.66
N PHE A 48 5.14 15.95 -4.04
CA PHE A 48 4.72 15.84 -5.44
C PHE A 48 3.77 16.96 -5.89
N THR A 49 3.12 17.68 -4.98
CA THR A 49 2.23 18.81 -5.34
C THR A 49 2.90 20.16 -5.21
N SER A 50 3.69 20.39 -4.18
CA SER A 50 4.30 21.69 -3.87
C SER A 50 5.82 21.65 -3.84
N GLY A 51 6.42 20.47 -3.83
CA GLY A 51 7.86 20.24 -3.73
C GLY A 51 8.58 20.25 -5.08
N PRO A 52 9.86 19.84 -5.08
CA PRO A 52 10.73 19.88 -6.27
C PRO A 52 10.25 18.98 -7.42
N PHE A 53 9.36 18.03 -7.14
CA PHE A 53 8.85 17.06 -8.10
C PHE A 53 7.43 17.38 -8.61
N SER A 54 6.88 18.56 -8.31
CA SER A 54 5.52 18.96 -8.71
C SER A 54 5.29 18.99 -10.22
N SER A 55 6.34 19.16 -11.01
CA SER A 55 6.28 19.12 -12.49
C SER A 55 5.95 17.73 -13.06
N HIS A 56 6.07 16.66 -12.28
CA HIS A 56 5.79 15.30 -12.75
C HIS A 56 4.32 14.91 -12.68
N HIS A 57 3.47 15.78 -12.10
CA HIS A 57 2.03 15.59 -12.02
C HIS A 57 1.63 14.24 -11.37
N ILE A 58 2.30 13.87 -10.27
CA ILE A 58 2.01 12.68 -9.48
C ILE A 58 0.97 13.04 -8.41
N ASP A 59 -0.13 12.31 -8.37
CA ASP A 59 -1.15 12.41 -7.33
C ASP A 59 -1.10 11.19 -6.42
N VAL A 60 -0.80 11.42 -5.13
CA VAL A 60 -0.77 10.38 -4.11
C VAL A 60 -2.12 10.32 -3.40
N ILE A 61 -2.91 9.34 -3.78
CA ILE A 61 -4.29 9.18 -3.32
C ILE A 61 -4.32 8.17 -2.18
N VAL A 62 -4.87 8.58 -1.05
CA VAL A 62 -5.12 7.71 0.09
C VAL A 62 -6.59 7.80 0.48
N ARG A 63 -7.20 6.65 0.75
CA ARG A 63 -8.59 6.54 1.21
C ARG A 63 -8.64 5.59 2.39
N THR A 64 -9.50 5.85 3.34
CA THR A 64 -9.69 5.00 4.52
C THR A 64 -10.56 3.81 4.14
N TYR A 65 -10.03 2.60 4.33
CA TYR A 65 -10.72 1.34 4.08
C TYR A 65 -11.23 0.72 5.38
N ASP A 66 -12.20 -0.18 5.26
CA ASP A 66 -12.77 -0.93 6.39
C ASP A 66 -11.74 -1.90 7.01
N PHE A 67 -11.84 -2.15 8.32
CA PHE A 67 -10.97 -3.12 8.98
C PHE A 67 -11.32 -4.57 8.65
N ASP A 68 -12.55 -4.88 8.20
CA ASP A 68 -12.88 -6.21 7.69
C ASP A 68 -12.14 -6.46 6.36
N PRO A 69 -11.26 -7.48 6.27
CA PRO A 69 -10.38 -7.64 5.12
C PRO A 69 -11.10 -7.96 3.81
N GLU A 70 -12.31 -8.53 3.85
CA GLU A 70 -13.10 -8.77 2.63
C GLU A 70 -13.73 -7.48 2.12
N THR A 71 -14.23 -6.65 3.03
CA THR A 71 -14.76 -5.32 2.70
C THR A 71 -13.65 -4.42 2.20
N ALA A 72 -12.50 -4.38 2.90
CA ALA A 72 -11.30 -3.68 2.47
C ALA A 72 -10.88 -4.07 1.05
N HIS A 73 -10.85 -5.37 0.76
CA HIS A 73 -10.45 -5.84 -0.57
C HIS A 73 -11.39 -5.33 -1.67
N ARG A 74 -12.72 -5.40 -1.46
CA ARG A 74 -13.68 -4.84 -2.42
C ARG A 74 -13.51 -3.35 -2.63
N GLN A 75 -13.28 -2.58 -1.56
CA GLN A 75 -13.01 -1.15 -1.63
C GLN A 75 -11.74 -0.85 -2.43
N VAL A 76 -10.63 -1.54 -2.12
CA VAL A 76 -9.36 -1.36 -2.83
C VAL A 76 -9.48 -1.73 -4.31
N CYS A 77 -10.15 -2.84 -4.66
CA CYS A 77 -10.43 -3.20 -6.06
C CYS A 77 -11.21 -2.10 -6.79
N SER A 78 -12.28 -1.56 -6.17
CA SER A 78 -13.06 -0.47 -6.75
C SER A 78 -12.22 0.80 -6.98
N TRP A 79 -11.33 1.13 -6.04
CA TRP A 79 -10.44 2.28 -6.21
C TRP A 79 -9.40 2.07 -7.32
N VAL A 80 -8.89 0.85 -7.48
CA VAL A 80 -7.97 0.53 -8.58
C VAL A 80 -8.67 0.67 -9.94
N GLU A 81 -9.91 0.22 -10.06
CA GLU A 81 -10.72 0.38 -11.29
C GLU A 81 -11.00 1.87 -11.60
N GLU A 82 -11.34 2.65 -10.58
CA GLU A 82 -11.63 4.09 -10.69
C GLU A 82 -10.39 4.90 -11.04
N LEU A 83 -9.31 4.71 -10.25
CA LEU A 83 -8.13 5.56 -10.27
C LEU A 83 -7.10 5.13 -11.31
N ARG A 84 -7.09 3.84 -11.68
CA ARG A 84 -6.11 3.24 -12.58
C ARG A 84 -4.67 3.61 -12.19
N PRO A 85 -4.25 3.33 -10.95
CA PRO A 85 -2.96 3.76 -10.45
C PRO A 85 -1.82 3.09 -11.23
N ARG A 86 -0.73 3.82 -11.43
CA ARG A 86 0.50 3.29 -12.02
C ARG A 86 1.42 2.63 -10.98
N LEU A 87 1.20 2.92 -9.70
CA LEU A 87 1.95 2.37 -8.57
C LEU A 87 1.00 2.23 -7.38
N ILE A 88 1.14 1.14 -6.64
CA ILE A 88 0.47 0.96 -5.35
C ILE A 88 1.53 0.98 -4.24
N ILE A 89 1.33 1.81 -3.22
CA ILE A 89 2.16 1.82 -2.02
C ILE A 89 1.38 1.18 -0.89
N GLY A 90 1.96 0.18 -0.22
CA GLY A 90 1.36 -0.48 0.93
C GLY A 90 2.20 -0.34 2.19
N GLU A 91 1.63 0.16 3.28
CA GLU A 91 2.31 0.32 4.56
C GLU A 91 1.85 -0.73 5.57
N SER A 92 2.79 -1.40 6.25
CA SER A 92 2.50 -2.31 7.36
C SER A 92 1.43 -3.37 7.00
N LEU A 93 0.28 -3.40 7.69
CA LEU A 93 -0.84 -4.28 7.36
C LEU A 93 -1.45 -3.96 5.98
N GLY A 94 -1.41 -2.70 5.55
CA GLY A 94 -1.86 -2.27 4.22
C GLY A 94 -1.10 -2.95 3.09
N ALA A 95 0.13 -3.42 3.33
CA ALA A 95 0.90 -4.21 2.37
C ALA A 95 0.16 -5.50 1.95
N ILE A 96 -0.54 -6.17 2.85
CA ILE A 96 -1.31 -7.38 2.53
C ILE A 96 -2.49 -7.08 1.60
N HIS A 97 -3.15 -5.94 1.80
CA HIS A 97 -4.22 -5.49 0.91
C HIS A 97 -3.68 -5.10 -0.47
N ALA A 98 -2.52 -4.41 -0.50
CA ALA A 98 -1.83 -4.04 -1.72
C ALA A 98 -1.42 -5.26 -2.56
N ILE A 99 -0.74 -6.24 -1.95
CA ILE A 99 -0.23 -7.45 -2.61
C ILE A 99 -1.36 -8.26 -3.28
N ARG A 100 -2.60 -8.18 -2.80
CA ARG A 100 -3.74 -8.84 -3.44
C ARG A 100 -4.14 -8.25 -4.80
N ILE A 101 -3.72 -7.04 -5.10
CA ILE A 101 -3.90 -6.42 -6.41
C ILE A 101 -2.74 -6.88 -7.30
N LYS A 102 -3.02 -7.38 -8.47
CA LYS A 102 -2.02 -7.90 -9.41
C LYS A 102 -1.89 -6.99 -10.64
N GLY A 103 -0.75 -7.07 -11.33
CA GLY A 103 -0.53 -6.36 -12.58
C GLY A 103 -0.22 -4.86 -12.46
N ILE A 104 0.09 -4.40 -11.27
CA ILE A 104 0.54 -3.02 -10.98
C ILE A 104 1.79 -3.13 -10.13
N PRO A 105 2.85 -2.32 -10.34
CA PRO A 105 4.02 -2.27 -9.46
C PRO A 105 3.66 -1.88 -8.02
N HIS A 106 4.39 -2.47 -7.04
CA HIS A 106 4.13 -2.25 -5.62
C HIS A 106 5.39 -1.80 -4.89
N LEU A 107 5.29 -0.69 -4.17
CA LEU A 107 6.28 -0.27 -3.19
C LEU A 107 5.74 -0.51 -1.78
N LEU A 108 6.43 -1.33 -0.99
CA LEU A 108 5.94 -1.72 0.33
C LEU A 108 6.84 -1.14 1.43
N ILE A 109 6.23 -0.54 2.43
CA ILE A 109 6.92 0.11 3.55
C ILE A 109 6.66 -0.69 4.81
N SER A 110 7.71 -1.26 5.40
CA SER A 110 7.64 -2.11 6.61
C SER A 110 6.53 -3.18 6.50
N PRO A 111 6.49 -4.01 5.42
CA PRO A 111 5.37 -4.91 5.14
C PRO A 111 5.18 -5.95 6.25
N ALA A 112 4.00 -5.94 6.87
CA ALA A 112 3.64 -6.83 7.96
C ALA A 112 3.05 -8.16 7.43
N LEU A 113 3.85 -8.93 6.66
CA LEU A 113 3.38 -10.12 5.94
C LEU A 113 2.80 -11.19 6.85
N ASN A 114 3.28 -11.29 8.08
CA ASN A 114 2.77 -12.27 9.04
C ASN A 114 1.65 -11.71 9.95
N ALA A 115 1.28 -10.44 9.82
CA ALA A 115 0.19 -9.86 10.62
C ALA A 115 -1.12 -10.65 10.51
N PRO A 116 -1.54 -11.20 9.36
CA PRO A 116 -2.74 -12.04 9.26
C PRO A 116 -2.76 -13.22 10.22
N TYR A 117 -1.63 -13.89 10.45
CA TYR A 117 -1.52 -15.01 11.39
C TYR A 117 -1.63 -14.54 12.84
N PHE A 118 -1.03 -13.40 13.18
CA PHE A 118 -1.15 -12.81 14.51
C PHE A 118 -2.59 -12.36 14.80
N LEU A 119 -3.26 -11.76 13.83
CA LEU A 119 -4.66 -11.35 13.96
C LEU A 119 -5.58 -12.58 14.12
N GLN A 120 -5.33 -13.65 13.36
CA GLN A 120 -6.04 -14.92 13.57
C GLN A 120 -5.81 -15.46 14.98
N PHE A 121 -4.56 -15.48 15.47
CA PHE A 121 -4.28 -15.91 16.84
C PHE A 121 -5.02 -15.03 17.86
N LEU A 122 -5.04 -13.73 17.65
CA LEU A 122 -5.78 -12.79 18.50
C LEU A 122 -7.29 -13.11 18.53
N SER A 123 -7.84 -13.68 17.45
CA SER A 123 -9.26 -14.07 17.41
C SER A 123 -9.66 -15.08 18.49
N TYR A 124 -8.73 -15.87 18.98
CA TYR A 124 -9.03 -16.80 20.07
C TYR A 124 -9.21 -16.07 21.41
N LEU A 125 -8.54 -14.94 21.61
CA LEU A 125 -8.68 -14.13 22.82
C LEU A 125 -10.03 -13.41 22.88
N THR A 126 -10.60 -13.10 21.71
CA THR A 126 -11.89 -12.38 21.63
C THR A 126 -13.10 -13.25 22.06
N TRP A 127 -12.90 -14.53 22.32
CA TRP A 127 -13.90 -15.40 22.96
C TRP A 127 -14.07 -15.13 24.45
N ILE A 128 -13.08 -14.48 25.08
CA ILE A 128 -13.11 -14.12 26.50
C ILE A 128 -14.04 -12.90 26.63
N PRO A 129 -15.09 -12.97 27.46
CA PRO A 129 -15.99 -11.84 27.68
C PRO A 129 -15.25 -10.58 28.11
N GLY A 130 -15.54 -9.45 27.47
CA GLY A 130 -14.94 -8.15 27.76
C GLY A 130 -13.66 -7.83 26.98
N VAL A 131 -13.00 -8.82 26.36
CA VAL A 131 -11.77 -8.58 25.58
C VAL A 131 -12.03 -7.70 24.36
N THR A 132 -13.09 -7.93 23.62
CA THR A 132 -13.47 -7.09 22.48
C THR A 132 -13.69 -5.64 22.93
N TRP A 133 -14.45 -5.44 24.01
CA TRP A 133 -14.66 -4.11 24.58
C TRP A 133 -13.34 -3.44 25.00
N LEU A 134 -12.41 -4.21 25.58
CA LEU A 134 -11.09 -3.69 25.97
C LEU A 134 -10.30 -3.24 24.75
N PHE A 135 -10.31 -4.02 23.66
CA PHE A 135 -9.65 -3.64 22.41
C PHE A 135 -10.27 -2.39 21.80
N ASP A 136 -11.60 -2.28 21.73
CA ASP A 136 -12.31 -1.09 21.21
C ASP A 136 -11.97 0.15 22.05
N ARG A 137 -11.70 -0.02 23.35
CA ARG A 137 -11.28 1.08 24.23
C ARG A 137 -9.82 1.47 24.03
N ILE A 138 -8.92 0.53 23.82
CA ILE A 138 -7.47 0.77 23.62
C ILE A 138 -7.23 1.35 22.23
N TYR A 139 -7.88 0.80 21.21
CA TYR A 139 -7.67 1.15 19.82
C TYR A 139 -8.76 2.09 19.28
N LYS A 140 -9.19 3.04 20.09
CA LYS A 140 -10.09 4.10 19.62
C LYS A 140 -9.45 4.83 18.43
N PRO A 141 -10.21 5.07 17.35
CA PRO A 141 -9.71 5.89 16.26
C PRO A 141 -9.36 7.27 16.78
N ARG A 142 -8.27 7.83 16.28
CA ARG A 142 -7.93 9.24 16.51
C ARG A 142 -8.93 10.12 15.75
N GLU A 143 -9.01 11.40 16.11
CA GLU A 143 -9.76 12.38 15.31
C GLU A 143 -9.21 12.42 13.87
N GLY A 144 -10.09 12.74 12.92
CA GLY A 144 -9.76 12.78 11.50
C GLY A 144 -10.29 11.59 10.71
N ASP A 145 -9.86 11.47 9.45
CA ASP A 145 -10.20 10.35 8.57
C ASP A 145 -9.32 9.14 8.90
N ARG A 146 -9.79 8.34 9.88
CA ARG A 146 -9.06 7.19 10.42
C ARG A 146 -9.90 5.91 10.37
N GLN A 147 -9.21 4.80 10.09
CA GLN A 147 -9.80 3.48 10.11
C GLN A 147 -10.34 3.13 11.50
N VAL A 148 -11.61 2.74 11.56
CA VAL A 148 -12.22 2.18 12.77
C VAL A 148 -11.87 0.71 12.87
N LEU A 149 -11.27 0.31 13.99
CA LEU A 149 -10.83 -1.07 14.21
C LEU A 149 -11.88 -1.86 14.98
N HIS A 150 -12.32 -2.97 14.39
CA HIS A 150 -13.32 -3.88 14.96
C HIS A 150 -12.70 -5.24 15.25
N PHE A 151 -12.18 -5.42 16.47
CA PHE A 151 -11.52 -6.66 16.90
C PHE A 151 -12.51 -7.78 17.26
N THR A 152 -13.45 -8.06 16.35
CA THR A 152 -14.36 -9.19 16.54
C THR A 152 -13.72 -10.48 16.07
N THR A 153 -14.13 -11.62 16.68
CA THR A 153 -13.66 -12.96 16.27
C THR A 153 -13.86 -13.20 14.77
N SER A 154 -14.99 -12.77 14.23
CA SER A 154 -15.32 -12.95 12.82
C SER A 154 -14.34 -12.23 11.91
N VAL A 155 -14.10 -10.93 12.15
CA VAL A 155 -13.20 -10.10 11.36
C VAL A 155 -11.76 -10.62 11.43
N LEU A 156 -11.27 -10.90 12.65
CA LEU A 156 -9.89 -11.34 12.85
C LEU A 156 -9.58 -12.69 12.18
N ARG A 157 -10.54 -13.62 12.15
CA ARG A 157 -10.37 -14.92 11.47
C ARG A 157 -10.23 -14.80 9.95
N LYS A 158 -10.89 -13.84 9.34
CA LYS A 158 -10.83 -13.62 7.88
C LYS A 158 -9.43 -13.20 7.43
N TYR A 159 -8.63 -12.57 8.29
CA TYR A 159 -7.30 -12.09 7.93
C TYR A 159 -6.37 -13.20 7.47
N LYS A 160 -6.44 -14.41 8.06
CA LYS A 160 -5.59 -15.52 7.60
C LYS A 160 -5.86 -15.87 6.15
N ALA A 161 -7.13 -16.13 5.80
CA ALA A 161 -7.50 -16.48 4.43
C ALA A 161 -7.16 -15.33 3.46
N HIS A 162 -7.31 -14.08 3.90
CA HIS A 162 -6.93 -12.89 3.13
C HIS A 162 -5.41 -12.82 2.88
N GLY A 163 -4.59 -13.09 3.91
CA GLY A 163 -3.13 -13.15 3.79
C GLY A 163 -2.65 -14.30 2.93
N ASP A 164 -3.23 -15.51 3.12
CA ASP A 164 -2.92 -16.67 2.28
C ASP A 164 -3.21 -16.37 0.80
N ALA A 165 -4.35 -15.74 0.49
CA ALA A 165 -4.69 -15.35 -0.87
C ALA A 165 -3.78 -14.23 -1.43
N ALA A 166 -3.30 -13.31 -0.59
CA ALA A 166 -2.35 -12.29 -1.02
C ALA A 166 -1.01 -12.89 -1.46
N LEU A 167 -0.55 -13.92 -0.75
CA LEU A 167 0.76 -14.52 -0.93
C LEU A 167 0.77 -15.76 -1.84
N ALA A 168 -0.40 -16.32 -2.20
CA ALA A 168 -0.50 -17.55 -2.96
C ALA A 168 0.20 -17.50 -4.33
N ASP A 169 0.07 -16.38 -5.03
CA ASP A 169 0.56 -16.22 -6.40
C ASP A 169 1.87 -15.41 -6.49
N SER A 170 2.41 -14.96 -5.34
CA SER A 170 3.57 -14.08 -5.32
C SER A 170 4.85 -14.75 -5.82
N VAL A 171 4.99 -16.06 -5.63
CA VAL A 171 6.17 -16.85 -6.08
C VAL A 171 6.13 -17.17 -7.57
N LEU A 172 4.94 -17.16 -8.21
CA LEU A 172 4.75 -17.68 -9.56
C LEU A 172 4.84 -16.60 -10.67
N ALA A 173 4.82 -15.32 -10.33
CA ALA A 173 4.57 -14.25 -11.29
C ALA A 173 5.83 -13.54 -11.84
N GLY A 174 7.04 -14.01 -11.58
CA GLY A 174 8.25 -13.25 -11.93
C GLY A 174 8.30 -11.92 -11.18
N SER A 175 7.85 -11.95 -9.95
CA SER A 175 7.47 -10.82 -9.11
C SER A 175 8.62 -9.89 -8.67
N GLU A 176 9.88 -10.22 -8.98
CA GLU A 176 11.05 -9.43 -8.58
C GLU A 176 11.03 -8.00 -9.13
N ASN A 177 10.40 -7.80 -10.28
CA ASN A 177 10.28 -6.48 -10.90
C ASN A 177 8.99 -5.72 -10.53
N GLU A 178 8.01 -6.39 -9.93
CA GLU A 178 6.72 -5.78 -9.58
C GLU A 178 6.63 -5.35 -8.11
N PHE A 179 7.46 -5.93 -7.23
CA PHE A 179 7.42 -5.68 -5.79
C PHE A 179 8.78 -5.23 -5.27
N PHE A 180 8.77 -4.15 -4.50
CA PHE A 180 9.95 -3.70 -3.77
C PHE A 180 9.57 -3.31 -2.34
N ALA A 181 10.44 -3.56 -1.35
CA ALA A 181 10.17 -3.21 0.03
C ALA A 181 11.30 -2.42 0.70
N PHE A 182 10.92 -1.45 1.54
CA PHE A 182 11.79 -0.86 2.55
C PHE A 182 11.48 -1.45 3.93
N ILE A 183 12.51 -1.94 4.63
CA ILE A 183 12.37 -2.56 5.95
C ILE A 183 13.37 -1.92 6.92
N GLY A 184 12.86 -1.31 7.99
CA GLY A 184 13.71 -0.69 9.01
C GLY A 184 14.47 -1.72 9.83
N THR A 185 15.78 -1.49 10.05
CA THR A 185 16.63 -2.38 10.88
C THR A 185 16.23 -2.33 12.36
N ARG A 186 15.68 -1.18 12.82
CA ARG A 186 15.18 -0.95 14.18
C ARG A 186 13.68 -1.18 14.32
N ASP A 187 13.03 -1.76 13.30
CA ASP A 187 11.60 -2.08 13.35
C ASP A 187 11.32 -3.12 14.46
N HIS A 188 10.57 -2.71 15.49
CA HIS A 188 10.27 -3.55 16.65
C HIS A 188 9.38 -4.74 16.31
N TYR A 189 8.56 -4.68 15.25
CA TYR A 189 7.74 -5.79 14.78
C TYR A 189 8.56 -6.91 14.12
N ARG A 190 9.82 -6.68 13.79
CA ARG A 190 10.75 -7.74 13.38
C ARG A 190 11.04 -8.71 14.52
N ARG A 191 11.12 -8.23 15.79
CA ARG A 191 11.35 -9.08 16.96
C ARG A 191 10.19 -10.03 17.21
N THR A 192 8.98 -9.62 16.91
CA THR A 192 7.78 -10.46 17.02
C THR A 192 7.55 -11.34 15.81
N GLY A 193 8.26 -11.09 14.70
CA GLY A 193 8.10 -11.81 13.44
C GLY A 193 6.91 -11.34 12.60
N VAL A 194 6.19 -10.28 13.00
CA VAL A 194 5.10 -9.67 12.21
C VAL A 194 5.65 -9.12 10.90
N VAL A 195 6.74 -8.33 10.98
CA VAL A 195 7.57 -7.94 9.85
C VAL A 195 8.70 -8.96 9.73
N SER A 196 8.81 -9.66 8.61
CA SER A 196 9.75 -10.78 8.46
C SER A 196 10.48 -10.73 7.12
N ILE A 197 11.80 -10.52 7.17
CA ILE A 197 12.66 -10.60 5.99
C ILE A 197 12.61 -12.00 5.37
N LYS A 198 12.59 -13.07 6.19
CA LYS A 198 12.49 -14.45 5.69
C LYS A 198 11.17 -14.70 4.95
N ALA A 199 10.06 -14.13 5.43
CA ALA A 199 8.78 -14.22 4.74
C ALA A 199 8.84 -13.42 3.42
N TRP A 200 9.43 -12.23 3.44
CA TRP A 200 9.64 -11.44 2.23
C TRP A 200 10.44 -12.22 1.19
N GLN A 201 11.64 -12.68 1.54
CA GLN A 201 12.53 -13.44 0.64
C GLN A 201 11.86 -14.68 0.03
N ARG A 202 11.04 -15.38 0.82
CA ARG A 202 10.30 -16.56 0.33
C ARG A 202 9.32 -16.23 -0.80
N HIS A 203 8.69 -15.06 -0.76
CA HIS A 203 7.62 -14.66 -1.69
C HIS A 203 8.09 -13.72 -2.79
N PHE A 204 9.10 -12.89 -2.53
CA PHE A 204 9.51 -11.78 -3.39
C PHE A 204 11.04 -11.72 -3.65
N GLY A 205 11.82 -12.70 -3.16
CA GLY A 205 13.27 -12.71 -3.37
C GLY A 205 14.00 -11.59 -2.64
N GLU A 206 15.04 -11.05 -3.28
CA GLU A 206 15.92 -10.02 -2.72
C GLU A 206 15.49 -8.58 -3.12
N SER A 207 14.26 -8.39 -3.58
CA SER A 207 13.73 -7.09 -4.00
C SER A 207 13.37 -6.20 -2.80
N PHE A 208 14.29 -5.98 -1.89
CA PHE A 208 14.10 -5.12 -0.72
C PHE A 208 15.39 -4.39 -0.33
N GLU A 209 15.23 -3.31 0.43
CA GLU A 209 16.32 -2.57 1.04
C GLU A 209 16.12 -2.44 2.54
N LEU A 210 17.23 -2.66 3.30
CA LEU A 210 17.28 -2.41 4.72
C LEU A 210 17.81 -1.02 4.98
N TYR A 211 17.12 -0.22 5.79
CA TYR A 211 17.58 1.10 6.18
C TYR A 211 17.60 1.25 7.70
N GLU A 212 18.39 2.17 8.21
CA GLU A 212 18.50 2.40 9.65
C GLU A 212 17.31 3.22 10.18
N GLY A 213 16.15 2.60 10.25
CA GLY A 213 14.90 3.22 10.68
C GLY A 213 14.01 2.29 11.47
N SER A 214 12.93 2.88 12.02
CA SER A 214 11.90 2.19 12.79
C SER A 214 10.77 1.64 11.87
N HIS A 215 9.72 1.07 12.49
CA HIS A 215 8.50 0.68 11.75
C HIS A 215 7.77 1.89 11.13
N PHE A 216 7.84 3.03 11.82
CA PHE A 216 7.22 4.29 11.40
C PHE A 216 8.27 5.14 10.68
N THR A 217 8.52 4.80 9.41
CA THR A 217 9.55 5.43 8.58
C THR A 217 9.66 6.94 8.82
N GLU A 218 10.83 7.39 9.24
CA GLU A 218 11.12 8.77 9.55
C GLU A 218 11.10 9.63 8.27
N GLU A 219 10.81 10.92 8.41
CA GLU A 219 10.62 11.84 7.27
C GLU A 219 11.86 11.92 6.38
N GLU A 220 13.05 11.94 6.97
CA GLU A 220 14.33 11.91 6.23
C GLU A 220 14.45 10.69 5.31
N HIS A 221 13.99 9.51 5.76
CA HIS A 221 14.00 8.30 4.96
C HIS A 221 12.91 8.31 3.87
N ILE A 222 11.78 8.99 4.10
CA ILE A 222 10.77 9.18 3.06
C ILE A 222 11.37 9.96 1.90
N HIS A 223 12.06 11.08 2.19
CA HIS A 223 12.71 11.90 1.18
C HIS A 223 13.91 11.21 0.52
N ALA A 224 14.74 10.51 1.31
CA ALA A 224 15.98 9.92 0.81
C ALA A 224 15.79 8.59 0.09
N LEU A 225 14.77 7.80 0.43
CA LEU A 225 14.60 6.43 -0.07
C LEU A 225 13.28 6.26 -0.82
N VAL A 226 12.15 6.63 -0.19
CA VAL A 226 10.82 6.34 -0.73
C VAL A 226 10.54 7.18 -1.98
N VAL A 227 10.80 8.48 -1.95
CA VAL A 227 10.57 9.39 -3.09
C VAL A 227 11.40 8.98 -4.31
N PRO A 228 12.72 8.78 -4.22
CA PRO A 228 13.51 8.30 -5.37
C PRO A 228 13.02 6.97 -5.93
N LYS A 229 12.62 6.04 -5.05
CA LYS A 229 12.10 4.73 -5.49
C LYS A 229 10.76 4.84 -6.21
N ILE A 230 9.89 5.74 -5.78
CA ILE A 230 8.64 6.04 -6.51
C ILE A 230 8.95 6.52 -7.92
N LEU A 231 9.88 7.47 -8.07
CA LEU A 231 10.27 8.01 -9.38
C LEU A 231 10.88 6.91 -10.27
N GLU A 232 11.78 6.09 -9.71
CA GLU A 232 12.36 4.92 -10.41
C GLU A 232 11.26 3.97 -10.92
N MET A 233 10.34 3.55 -10.04
CA MET A 233 9.28 2.59 -10.39
C MET A 233 8.24 3.16 -11.38
N LEU A 234 8.15 4.47 -11.49
CA LEU A 234 7.32 5.17 -12.46
C LEU A 234 8.06 5.49 -13.77
N ASP A 235 9.34 5.11 -13.92
CA ASP A 235 10.22 5.45 -15.05
C ASP A 235 10.36 6.98 -15.27
N ILE A 236 10.39 7.74 -14.18
CA ILE A 236 10.54 9.20 -14.20
C ILE A 236 12.00 9.56 -13.92
N LYS A 237 12.59 10.33 -14.83
CA LYS A 237 14.01 10.79 -14.75
C LYS A 237 14.10 12.23 -14.29
#